data_bbf9f60f99cf8354700151bf5d907787
#
_entry.id   bbf9f60f99cf8354700151bf5d907787
#
_cell.length_a   1.000
_cell.length_b   1.000
_cell.length_c   1.000
_cell.angle_alpha   90.00
_cell.angle_beta   90.00
_cell.angle_gamma   90.00
#
_symmetry.space_group_name_H-M   'P 1'
#
loop_
_entity.id
_entity.type
_entity.pdbx_description
1 polymer ?
#
loop_
_entity_poly.entity_id
_entity_poly.type
_entity_poly.pdbx_seq_one_letter_code
_entity_poly.pdbx_strand_id
1 'polypeptide(L)'
;IKFDISQIKLVTLDIETTAEYGFPDVESAQEEIIAITIQDYTTKQIITWGIKPFLNKQKNVTYHHCPTEHELLSHFINYWMQDVPDVVTGWNIQMFDIPYICKRLNRVLGEKLMKRFSNWGLVTEGEIYVKGRKHITFDVGGLTQLDYLDLYKKFTYKAQESYRLDYIANVELGQKKLDHSEFDTFKDFYTKGWQKFIEYNIVDVELVDRLEDKMKLIELALTMAYDAKVNYVDVFYQVRMWDNIIYNYL
;
A
#
# COMPACT_ATOMS: atom_id res chain seq x y z
N ILE A 1 -5.55 6.65 29.64
CA ILE A 1 -5.07 5.54 28.76
C ILE A 1 -4.00 6.16 27.88
N LYS A 2 -2.81 5.58 27.82
CA LYS A 2 -1.78 5.99 26.87
C LYS A 2 -2.07 5.34 25.51
N PHE A 3 -1.82 6.07 24.44
CA PHE A 3 -1.80 5.51 23.09
C PHE A 3 -0.73 4.42 22.99
N ASP A 4 -1.10 3.30 22.40
CA ASP A 4 -0.20 2.16 22.18
C ASP A 4 -0.40 1.61 20.76
N ILE A 5 0.55 1.89 19.89
CA ILE A 5 0.51 1.49 18.48
C ILE A 5 0.49 -0.03 18.32
N SER A 6 1.01 -0.78 19.29
CA SER A 6 1.01 -2.25 19.22
C SER A 6 -0.38 -2.88 19.23
N GLN A 7 -1.40 -2.10 19.62
CA GLN A 7 -2.80 -2.54 19.58
C GLN A 7 -3.45 -2.34 18.21
N ILE A 8 -2.75 -1.67 17.27
CA ILE A 8 -3.25 -1.37 15.93
C ILE A 8 -2.56 -2.31 14.96
N LYS A 9 -3.34 -3.08 14.23
CA LYS A 9 -2.81 -3.93 13.16
C LYS A 9 -2.53 -3.07 11.94
N LEU A 10 -1.25 -2.82 11.70
CA LEU A 10 -0.74 -2.05 10.57
C LEU A 10 -0.05 -2.98 9.58
N VAL A 11 -0.40 -2.87 8.31
CA VAL A 11 0.30 -3.56 7.22
C VAL A 11 0.77 -2.59 6.15
N THR A 12 1.94 -2.84 5.60
CA THR A 12 2.44 -2.23 4.37
C THR A 12 2.04 -3.11 3.19
N LEU A 13 1.57 -2.51 2.10
CA LEU A 13 1.10 -3.22 0.91
C LEU A 13 1.72 -2.61 -0.34
N ASP A 14 2.07 -3.45 -1.30
CA ASP A 14 2.52 -3.07 -2.63
C ASP A 14 2.08 -4.11 -3.66
N ILE A 15 1.76 -3.68 -4.89
CA ILE A 15 1.37 -4.56 -5.99
C ILE A 15 2.24 -4.35 -7.22
N GLU A 16 2.34 -5.40 -8.02
CA GLU A 16 2.96 -5.34 -9.34
C GLU A 16 2.00 -5.88 -10.39
N THR A 17 1.98 -5.21 -11.54
CA THR A 17 1.09 -5.56 -12.67
C THR A 17 1.89 -5.90 -13.91
N THR A 18 1.23 -6.52 -14.89
CA THR A 18 1.76 -6.53 -16.26
C THR A 18 1.81 -5.11 -16.83
N ALA A 19 2.51 -4.93 -17.93
CA ALA A 19 2.57 -3.68 -18.69
C ALA A 19 2.57 -4.01 -20.20
N GLU A 20 1.55 -4.77 -20.62
CA GLU A 20 1.42 -5.20 -22.02
C GLU A 20 0.99 -4.02 -22.92
N TYR A 21 0.18 -3.12 -22.40
CA TYR A 21 -0.38 -1.97 -23.11
C TYR A 21 0.22 -0.62 -22.64
N GLY A 22 1.33 -0.67 -21.89
CA GLY A 22 2.00 0.51 -21.35
C GLY A 22 1.84 0.64 -19.83
N PHE A 23 1.91 1.87 -19.30
CA PHE A 23 1.75 2.09 -17.87
C PHE A 23 0.33 1.74 -17.43
N PRO A 24 0.15 0.94 -16.36
CA PRO A 24 -1.16 0.50 -15.91
C PRO A 24 -2.03 1.68 -15.48
N ASP A 25 -3.21 1.77 -16.07
CA ASP A 25 -4.22 2.78 -15.77
C ASP A 25 -5.27 2.23 -14.80
N VAL A 26 -5.51 2.95 -13.71
CA VAL A 26 -6.46 2.52 -12.66
C VAL A 26 -7.92 2.52 -13.16
N GLU A 27 -8.29 3.45 -14.03
CA GLU A 27 -9.68 3.56 -14.49
C GLU A 27 -10.08 2.34 -15.32
N SER A 28 -9.23 1.94 -16.25
CA SER A 28 -9.45 0.75 -17.08
C SER A 28 -9.04 -0.54 -16.37
N ALA A 29 -8.01 -0.53 -15.53
CA ALA A 29 -7.39 -1.66 -14.84
C ALA A 29 -7.28 -2.91 -15.75
N GLN A 30 -6.72 -2.75 -16.95
CA GLN A 30 -6.65 -3.82 -17.95
C GLN A 30 -5.53 -4.81 -17.66
N GLU A 31 -4.42 -4.32 -17.12
CA GLU A 31 -3.26 -5.12 -16.81
C GLU A 31 -3.52 -6.07 -15.64
N GLU A 32 -2.99 -7.28 -15.71
CA GLU A 32 -3.15 -8.28 -14.65
C GLU A 32 -2.26 -7.93 -13.45
N ILE A 33 -2.75 -8.16 -12.24
CA ILE A 33 -1.92 -8.17 -11.04
C ILE A 33 -1.12 -9.48 -11.04
N ILE A 34 0.20 -9.37 -11.05
CA ILE A 34 1.11 -10.52 -11.10
C ILE A 34 1.87 -10.77 -9.81
N ALA A 35 1.92 -9.76 -8.93
CA ALA A 35 2.40 -9.94 -7.55
C ALA A 35 1.64 -9.02 -6.60
N ILE A 36 1.44 -9.50 -5.36
CA ILE A 36 0.99 -8.70 -4.21
C ILE A 36 1.91 -9.04 -3.06
N THR A 37 2.43 -8.03 -2.39
CA THR A 37 3.24 -8.19 -1.18
C THR A 37 2.64 -7.39 -0.04
N ILE A 38 2.53 -8.00 1.12
CA ILE A 38 2.18 -7.33 2.37
C ILE A 38 3.24 -7.61 3.44
N GLN A 39 3.48 -6.64 4.29
CA GLN A 39 4.33 -6.78 5.47
C GLN A 39 3.56 -6.35 6.72
N ASP A 40 3.53 -7.20 7.72
CA ASP A 40 3.02 -6.86 9.04
C ASP A 40 4.05 -6.01 9.80
N TYR A 41 3.62 -4.83 10.25
CA TYR A 41 4.52 -3.85 10.91
C TYR A 41 5.09 -4.37 12.23
N THR A 42 4.31 -5.12 12.99
CA THR A 42 4.71 -5.59 14.34
C THR A 42 5.62 -6.80 14.26
N THR A 43 5.24 -7.79 13.45
CA THR A 43 5.98 -9.06 13.36
C THR A 43 7.09 -9.03 12.33
N LYS A 44 7.08 -8.04 11.44
CA LYS A 44 7.97 -7.91 10.27
C LYS A 44 7.90 -9.11 9.32
N GLN A 45 6.83 -9.92 9.43
CA GLN A 45 6.59 -11.00 8.49
C GLN A 45 6.07 -10.43 7.16
N ILE A 46 6.59 -10.96 6.08
CA ILE A 46 6.24 -10.59 4.72
C ILE A 46 5.52 -11.77 4.07
N ILE A 47 4.41 -11.50 3.40
CA ILE A 47 3.72 -12.49 2.60
C ILE A 47 3.61 -11.95 1.19
N THR A 48 4.05 -12.76 0.24
CA THR A 48 4.02 -12.41 -1.19
C THR A 48 3.26 -13.48 -1.97
N TRP A 49 2.34 -13.05 -2.80
CA TRP A 49 1.68 -13.86 -3.82
C TRP A 49 2.24 -13.50 -5.19
N GLY A 50 2.54 -14.49 -6.02
CA GLY A 50 3.05 -14.24 -7.35
C GLY A 50 2.70 -15.36 -8.33
N ILE A 51 2.62 -15.02 -9.63
CA ILE A 51 2.12 -15.94 -10.68
C ILE A 51 3.15 -16.95 -11.19
N LYS A 52 4.42 -16.83 -10.80
CA LYS A 52 5.47 -17.80 -11.20
C LYS A 52 6.24 -18.29 -9.97
N PRO A 53 6.95 -19.41 -10.04
CA PRO A 53 7.78 -19.90 -8.95
C PRO A 53 8.85 -18.88 -8.53
N PHE A 54 9.10 -18.80 -7.23
CA PHE A 54 10.12 -17.96 -6.63
C PHE A 54 10.91 -18.76 -5.59
N LEU A 55 12.23 -18.66 -5.61
CA LEU A 55 13.09 -19.28 -4.62
C LEU A 55 13.28 -18.33 -3.44
N ASN A 56 12.47 -18.53 -2.41
CA ASN A 56 12.58 -17.75 -1.18
C ASN A 56 13.86 -18.12 -0.40
N LYS A 57 14.65 -17.10 -0.06
CA LYS A 57 15.88 -17.22 0.75
C LYS A 57 15.76 -16.53 2.10
N GLN A 58 14.68 -15.78 2.34
CA GLN A 58 14.49 -14.99 3.54
C GLN A 58 13.57 -15.73 4.52
N LYS A 59 13.93 -15.77 5.79
CA LYS A 59 13.17 -16.50 6.82
C LYS A 59 11.85 -15.82 7.20
N ASN A 60 11.79 -14.49 7.06
CA ASN A 60 10.61 -13.71 7.38
C ASN A 60 9.67 -13.51 6.18
N VAL A 61 9.96 -14.13 5.04
CA VAL A 61 9.12 -14.07 3.84
C VAL A 61 8.42 -15.41 3.64
N THR A 62 7.12 -15.37 3.40
CA THR A 62 6.31 -16.50 2.94
C THR A 62 5.87 -16.21 1.52
N TYR A 63 6.17 -17.11 0.59
CA TYR A 63 5.78 -16.96 -0.81
C TYR A 63 4.70 -17.96 -1.21
N HIS A 64 3.64 -17.47 -1.82
CA HIS A 64 2.56 -18.27 -2.38
C HIS A 64 2.59 -18.20 -3.91
N HIS A 65 2.91 -19.33 -4.54
CA HIS A 65 2.83 -19.45 -6.00
C HIS A 65 1.38 -19.71 -6.42
N CYS A 66 0.82 -18.80 -7.21
CA CYS A 66 -0.54 -18.83 -7.74
C CYS A 66 -0.45 -18.68 -9.26
N PRO A 67 -0.54 -19.75 -10.06
CA PRO A 67 -0.25 -19.77 -11.51
C PRO A 67 -1.05 -18.77 -12.37
N THR A 68 -2.17 -18.26 -11.86
CA THR A 68 -3.02 -17.30 -12.56
C THR A 68 -3.39 -16.13 -11.65
N GLU A 69 -3.74 -14.99 -12.23
CA GLU A 69 -4.25 -13.86 -11.45
C GLU A 69 -5.50 -14.23 -10.66
N HIS A 70 -6.40 -15.04 -11.22
CA HIS A 70 -7.59 -15.50 -10.52
C HIS A 70 -7.24 -16.25 -9.22
N GLU A 71 -6.26 -17.15 -9.26
CA GLU A 71 -5.79 -17.87 -8.07
C GLU A 71 -5.09 -16.94 -7.09
N LEU A 72 -4.27 -16.00 -7.61
CA LEU A 72 -3.57 -15.01 -6.81
C LEU A 72 -4.55 -14.15 -6.02
N LEU A 73 -5.53 -13.55 -6.70
CA LEU A 73 -6.54 -12.70 -6.07
C LEU A 73 -7.45 -13.49 -5.13
N SER A 74 -7.81 -14.73 -5.49
CA SER A 74 -8.60 -15.61 -4.62
C SER A 74 -7.85 -15.97 -3.34
N HIS A 75 -6.56 -16.27 -3.45
CA HIS A 75 -5.73 -16.60 -2.31
C HIS A 75 -5.48 -15.39 -1.42
N PHE A 76 -5.18 -14.25 -2.03
CA PHE A 76 -4.99 -12.98 -1.33
C PHE A 76 -6.25 -12.56 -0.56
N ILE A 77 -7.42 -12.53 -1.20
CA ILE A 77 -8.65 -12.09 -0.52
C ILE A 77 -9.08 -13.05 0.58
N ASN A 78 -8.87 -14.35 0.42
CA ASN A 78 -9.14 -15.33 1.46
C ASN A 78 -8.22 -15.16 2.68
N TYR A 79 -6.95 -14.84 2.46
CA TYR A 79 -6.01 -14.51 3.54
C TYR A 79 -6.41 -13.20 4.23
N TRP A 80 -6.65 -12.14 3.44
CA TRP A 80 -7.05 -10.83 3.93
C TRP A 80 -8.28 -10.86 4.82
N MET A 81 -9.29 -11.63 4.44
CA MET A 81 -10.54 -11.78 5.20
C MET A 81 -10.39 -12.46 6.57
N GLN A 82 -9.32 -13.21 6.79
CA GLN A 82 -9.14 -13.91 8.08
C GLN A 82 -8.77 -12.92 9.19
N ASP A 83 -8.06 -11.84 8.82
CA ASP A 83 -7.57 -10.89 9.78
C ASP A 83 -7.27 -9.54 9.08
N VAL A 84 -8.34 -8.81 8.68
CA VAL A 84 -8.23 -7.51 8.03
C VAL A 84 -7.51 -6.51 8.93
N PRO A 85 -6.50 -5.78 8.44
CA PRO A 85 -5.79 -4.80 9.25
C PRO A 85 -6.67 -3.58 9.57
N ASP A 86 -6.33 -2.89 10.66
CA ASP A 86 -6.93 -1.60 11.01
C ASP A 86 -6.42 -0.49 10.08
N VAL A 87 -5.13 -0.57 9.74
CA VAL A 87 -4.44 0.42 8.91
C VAL A 87 -3.65 -0.28 7.82
N VAL A 88 -3.79 0.20 6.59
CA VAL A 88 -2.94 -0.14 5.46
C VAL A 88 -2.12 1.08 5.05
N THR A 89 -0.85 0.87 4.81
CA THR A 89 0.08 1.85 4.28
C THR A 89 0.87 1.30 3.10
N GLY A 90 1.58 2.16 2.42
CA GLY A 90 2.44 1.87 1.29
C GLY A 90 2.75 3.16 0.54
N TRP A 91 3.44 3.08 -0.57
CA TRP A 91 3.87 4.25 -1.32
C TRP A 91 2.91 4.56 -2.46
N ASN A 92 2.11 5.62 -2.33
CA ASN A 92 1.08 6.04 -3.31
C ASN A 92 -0.10 5.06 -3.42
N ILE A 93 -0.38 4.30 -2.36
CA ILE A 93 -1.40 3.25 -2.36
C ILE A 93 -2.81 3.76 -2.60
N GLN A 94 -3.11 4.99 -2.16
CA GLN A 94 -4.44 5.58 -2.30
C GLN A 94 -4.77 5.91 -3.75
N MET A 95 -3.76 6.21 -4.56
CA MET A 95 -3.92 6.56 -5.97
C MET A 95 -3.70 5.40 -6.92
N PHE A 96 -3.07 4.31 -6.47
CA PHE A 96 -2.73 3.20 -7.34
C PHE A 96 -3.14 1.83 -6.76
N ASP A 97 -2.48 1.34 -5.73
CA ASP A 97 -2.59 -0.05 -5.28
C ASP A 97 -4.00 -0.42 -4.85
N ILE A 98 -4.60 0.34 -3.94
CA ILE A 98 -5.95 0.06 -3.42
C ILE A 98 -7.02 0.15 -4.51
N PRO A 99 -7.08 1.22 -5.31
CA PRO A 99 -8.02 1.30 -6.42
C PRO A 99 -7.81 0.18 -7.45
N TYR A 100 -6.56 -0.14 -7.77
CA TYR A 100 -6.25 -1.18 -8.73
C TYR A 100 -6.68 -2.57 -8.24
N ILE A 101 -6.38 -2.91 -6.98
CA ILE A 101 -6.86 -4.16 -6.35
C ILE A 101 -8.39 -4.23 -6.39
N CYS A 102 -9.09 -3.17 -5.99
CA CYS A 102 -10.56 -3.14 -6.00
C CYS A 102 -11.13 -3.38 -7.40
N LYS A 103 -10.59 -2.69 -8.42
CA LYS A 103 -11.00 -2.87 -9.83
C LYS A 103 -10.73 -4.30 -10.32
N ARG A 104 -9.54 -4.87 -10.01
CA ARG A 104 -9.19 -6.24 -10.43
C ARG A 104 -9.98 -7.30 -9.69
N LEU A 105 -10.17 -7.17 -8.37
CA LEU A 105 -11.05 -8.06 -7.60
C LEU A 105 -12.47 -8.08 -8.18
N ASN A 106 -13.03 -6.89 -8.48
CA ASN A 106 -14.37 -6.80 -9.08
C ASN A 106 -14.42 -7.45 -10.46
N ARG A 107 -13.42 -7.20 -11.32
CA ARG A 107 -13.37 -7.74 -12.67
C ARG A 107 -13.18 -9.26 -12.70
N VAL A 108 -12.29 -9.80 -11.87
CA VAL A 108 -11.85 -11.19 -11.92
C VAL A 108 -12.71 -12.10 -11.05
N LEU A 109 -13.05 -11.63 -9.84
CA LEU A 109 -13.77 -12.43 -8.83
C LEU A 109 -15.22 -11.96 -8.60
N GLY A 110 -15.59 -10.80 -9.12
CA GLY A 110 -16.91 -10.20 -8.98
C GLY A 110 -17.09 -9.36 -7.72
N GLU A 111 -18.11 -8.50 -7.74
CA GLU A 111 -18.41 -7.49 -6.73
C GLU A 111 -18.53 -8.09 -5.31
N LYS A 112 -19.13 -9.28 -5.18
CA LYS A 112 -19.33 -9.92 -3.89
C LYS A 112 -18.00 -10.23 -3.18
N LEU A 113 -17.00 -10.68 -3.91
CA LEU A 113 -15.67 -10.94 -3.35
C LEU A 113 -14.86 -9.66 -3.18
N MET A 114 -14.98 -8.71 -4.10
CA MET A 114 -14.36 -7.39 -3.96
C MET A 114 -14.83 -6.69 -2.67
N LYS A 115 -16.13 -6.73 -2.34
CA LYS A 115 -16.65 -6.17 -1.09
C LYS A 115 -16.06 -6.79 0.18
N ARG A 116 -15.50 -8.00 0.07
CA ARG A 116 -14.82 -8.65 1.19
C ARG A 116 -13.43 -8.09 1.50
N PHE A 117 -12.96 -7.17 0.69
CA PHE A 117 -11.78 -6.38 1.03
C PHE A 117 -12.03 -5.47 2.24
N SER A 118 -13.29 -5.15 2.51
CA SER A 118 -13.78 -4.46 3.71
C SER A 118 -14.34 -5.46 4.74
N ASN A 119 -14.01 -5.29 6.03
CA ASN A 119 -14.62 -6.04 7.13
C ASN A 119 -16.16 -5.88 7.17
N TRP A 120 -16.65 -4.73 6.72
CA TRP A 120 -18.07 -4.38 6.77
C TRP A 120 -18.80 -4.61 5.43
N GLY A 121 -18.06 -5.09 4.41
CA GLY A 121 -18.60 -5.23 3.06
C GLY A 121 -18.90 -3.90 2.37
N LEU A 122 -18.32 -2.81 2.86
CA LEU A 122 -18.48 -1.45 2.35
C LEU A 122 -17.24 -1.04 1.58
N VAL A 123 -17.32 -1.10 0.26
CA VAL A 123 -16.27 -0.62 -0.66
C VAL A 123 -16.94 0.33 -1.64
N THR A 124 -16.57 1.59 -1.59
CA THR A 124 -17.19 2.65 -2.37
C THR A 124 -16.14 3.32 -3.27
N GLU A 125 -16.43 3.35 -4.56
CA GLU A 125 -15.61 4.08 -5.53
C GLU A 125 -15.89 5.59 -5.39
N GLY A 126 -14.81 6.38 -5.36
CA GLY A 126 -14.84 7.82 -5.31
C GLY A 126 -13.93 8.44 -6.38
N GLU A 127 -14.00 9.74 -6.51
CA GLU A 127 -13.17 10.51 -7.43
C GLU A 127 -12.56 11.69 -6.70
N ILE A 128 -11.26 11.93 -6.93
CA ILE A 128 -10.60 13.13 -6.46
C ILE A 128 -9.86 13.82 -7.61
N TYR A 129 -9.70 15.12 -7.49
CA TYR A 129 -8.99 15.92 -8.48
C TYR A 129 -7.67 16.42 -7.90
N VAL A 130 -6.55 15.98 -8.49
CA VAL A 130 -5.20 16.41 -8.10
C VAL A 130 -4.57 17.16 -9.28
N LYS A 131 -4.25 18.44 -9.09
CA LYS A 131 -3.69 19.30 -10.15
C LYS A 131 -4.52 19.30 -11.44
N GLY A 132 -5.85 19.27 -11.30
CA GLY A 132 -6.80 19.26 -12.43
C GLY A 132 -6.97 17.91 -13.13
N ARG A 133 -6.31 16.85 -12.68
CA ARG A 133 -6.49 15.49 -13.19
C ARG A 133 -7.40 14.70 -12.25
N LYS A 134 -8.34 13.98 -12.83
CA LYS A 134 -9.22 13.04 -12.14
C LYS A 134 -8.43 11.79 -11.74
N HIS A 135 -8.65 11.34 -10.52
CA HIS A 135 -8.14 10.08 -10.01
C HIS A 135 -9.28 9.30 -9.36
N ILE A 136 -9.31 8.01 -9.63
CA ILE A 136 -10.23 7.07 -8.97
C ILE A 136 -9.62 6.68 -7.62
N THR A 137 -10.44 6.70 -6.59
CA THR A 137 -10.09 6.25 -5.24
C THR A 137 -11.15 5.27 -4.74
N PHE A 138 -10.81 4.51 -3.72
CA PHE A 138 -11.78 3.64 -3.06
C PHE A 138 -11.76 3.88 -1.56
N ASP A 139 -12.93 4.11 -0.99
CA ASP A 139 -13.13 4.06 0.46
C ASP A 139 -13.51 2.62 0.85
N VAL A 140 -12.73 2.06 1.77
CA VAL A 140 -12.89 0.68 2.24
C VAL A 140 -13.28 0.73 3.71
N GLY A 141 -14.57 0.53 3.99
CA GLY A 141 -15.12 0.64 5.33
C GLY A 141 -14.42 -0.31 6.32
N GLY A 142 -13.97 0.22 7.46
CA GLY A 142 -13.24 -0.51 8.48
C GLY A 142 -11.73 -0.66 8.22
N LEU A 143 -11.22 -0.10 7.12
CA LEU A 143 -9.80 -0.09 6.77
C LEU A 143 -9.33 1.35 6.62
N THR A 144 -8.43 1.80 7.46
CA THR A 144 -7.81 3.12 7.33
C THR A 144 -6.65 3.06 6.34
N GLN A 145 -6.70 3.91 5.33
CA GLN A 145 -5.62 4.07 4.34
C GLN A 145 -4.74 5.26 4.74
N LEU A 146 -3.53 5.00 5.21
CA LEU A 146 -2.53 6.01 5.50
C LEU A 146 -1.40 5.92 4.47
N ASP A 147 -1.56 6.63 3.34
CA ASP A 147 -0.57 6.67 2.29
C ASP A 147 0.75 7.29 2.78
N TYR A 148 1.84 6.52 2.75
CA TYR A 148 3.11 6.98 3.28
C TYR A 148 3.71 8.16 2.49
N LEU A 149 3.45 8.23 1.20
CA LEU A 149 3.85 9.37 0.37
C LEU A 149 3.18 10.66 0.83
N ASP A 150 1.89 10.59 1.19
CA ASP A 150 1.14 11.76 1.65
C ASP A 150 1.55 12.16 3.08
N LEU A 151 1.81 11.19 3.95
CA LEU A 151 2.42 11.44 5.26
C LEU A 151 3.78 12.12 5.11
N TYR A 152 4.63 11.59 4.24
CA TYR A 152 5.94 12.18 3.97
C TYR A 152 5.84 13.63 3.49
N LYS A 153 4.99 13.90 2.49
CA LYS A 153 4.77 15.28 1.99
C LYS A 153 4.22 16.22 3.05
N LYS A 154 3.35 15.73 3.92
CA LYS A 154 2.69 16.56 4.93
C LYS A 154 3.60 16.91 6.10
N PHE A 155 4.36 15.95 6.58
CA PHE A 155 5.13 16.09 7.82
C PHE A 155 6.62 16.36 7.61
N THR A 156 7.09 16.42 6.36
CA THR A 156 8.45 16.87 6.04
C THR A 156 8.43 18.29 5.47
N TYR A 157 9.29 19.15 6.02
CA TYR A 157 9.31 20.57 5.63
C TYR A 157 10.14 20.85 4.38
N LYS A 158 10.99 19.91 3.99
CA LYS A 158 11.90 20.08 2.85
C LYS A 158 11.28 19.47 1.59
N ALA A 159 11.06 20.34 0.58
CA ALA A 159 10.66 19.85 -0.74
C ALA A 159 11.77 18.99 -1.34
N GLN A 160 11.38 17.91 -2.01
CA GLN A 160 12.28 16.98 -2.68
C GLN A 160 12.22 17.19 -4.21
N GLU A 161 13.32 16.88 -4.88
CA GLU A 161 13.37 16.92 -6.35
C GLU A 161 12.49 15.85 -7.00
N SER A 162 12.39 14.70 -6.33
CA SER A 162 11.51 13.58 -6.72
C SER A 162 10.85 12.97 -5.51
N TYR A 163 9.60 12.54 -5.67
CA TYR A 163 8.84 11.81 -4.65
C TYR A 163 8.67 10.32 -5.00
N ARG A 164 9.55 9.77 -5.83
CA ARG A 164 9.60 8.32 -6.07
C ARG A 164 10.19 7.64 -4.84
N LEU A 165 9.72 6.42 -4.55
CA LEU A 165 10.17 5.66 -3.38
C LEU A 165 11.69 5.47 -3.36
N ASP A 166 12.28 5.12 -4.51
CA ASP A 166 13.72 4.93 -4.66
C ASP A 166 14.53 6.18 -4.30
N TYR A 167 14.06 7.35 -4.75
CA TYR A 167 14.70 8.64 -4.46
C TYR A 167 14.61 8.97 -2.96
N ILE A 168 13.40 8.87 -2.39
CA ILE A 168 13.18 9.18 -0.97
C ILE A 168 13.94 8.21 -0.06
N ALA A 169 13.94 6.91 -0.38
CA ALA A 169 14.72 5.92 0.36
C ALA A 169 16.23 6.24 0.31
N ASN A 170 16.75 6.70 -0.83
CA ASN A 170 18.14 7.13 -0.91
C ASN A 170 18.41 8.39 -0.07
N VAL A 171 17.54 9.39 -0.12
CA VAL A 171 17.69 10.63 0.66
C VAL A 171 17.61 10.35 2.17
N GLU A 172 16.62 9.57 2.59
CA GLU A 172 16.35 9.35 4.02
C GLU A 172 17.17 8.22 4.62
N LEU A 173 17.36 7.11 3.91
CA LEU A 173 18.01 5.91 4.44
C LEU A 173 19.44 5.73 3.91
N GLY A 174 19.85 6.49 2.89
CA GLY A 174 21.12 6.26 2.18
C GLY A 174 21.12 4.95 1.37
N GLN A 175 19.95 4.36 1.15
CA GLN A 175 19.78 3.08 0.45
C GLN A 175 19.34 3.31 -0.98
N LYS A 176 19.98 2.61 -1.90
CA LYS A 176 19.54 2.57 -3.30
C LYS A 176 18.61 1.37 -3.49
N LYS A 177 17.57 1.57 -4.30
CA LYS A 177 16.69 0.51 -4.78
C LYS A 177 17.50 -0.53 -5.58
N LEU A 178 16.98 -1.76 -5.67
CA LEU A 178 17.56 -2.78 -6.54
C LEU A 178 17.62 -2.27 -7.97
N ASP A 179 18.82 -2.29 -8.55
CA ASP A 179 19.02 -1.90 -9.95
C ASP A 179 18.45 -2.98 -10.88
N HIS A 180 17.59 -2.58 -11.80
CA HIS A 180 17.02 -3.44 -12.83
C HIS A 180 17.36 -2.95 -14.25
N SER A 181 18.37 -2.09 -14.38
CA SER A 181 18.83 -1.51 -15.66
C SER A 181 19.36 -2.55 -16.67
N GLU A 182 19.57 -3.79 -16.25
CA GLU A 182 19.92 -4.92 -17.11
C GLU A 182 18.76 -5.40 -18.02
N PHE A 183 17.52 -4.95 -17.75
CA PHE A 183 16.35 -5.28 -18.57
C PHE A 183 15.95 -4.07 -19.42
N ASP A 184 15.77 -4.31 -20.72
CA ASP A 184 15.45 -3.26 -21.69
C ASP A 184 14.05 -2.65 -21.46
N THR A 185 13.11 -3.47 -20.98
CA THR A 185 11.73 -3.05 -20.72
C THR A 185 11.23 -3.61 -19.39
N PHE A 186 10.21 -2.98 -18.83
CA PHE A 186 9.54 -3.51 -17.64
C PHE A 186 8.92 -4.89 -17.90
N LYS A 187 8.44 -5.13 -19.12
CA LYS A 187 7.98 -6.45 -19.58
C LYS A 187 9.09 -7.50 -19.54
N ASP A 188 10.29 -7.16 -19.99
CA ASP A 188 11.43 -8.06 -19.87
C ASP A 188 11.78 -8.36 -18.42
N PHE A 189 11.64 -7.39 -17.54
CA PHE A 189 11.91 -7.57 -16.12
C PHE A 189 11.02 -8.64 -15.49
N TYR A 190 9.68 -8.55 -15.64
CA TYR A 190 8.81 -9.58 -15.04
C TYR A 190 8.75 -10.89 -15.84
N THR A 191 9.12 -10.89 -17.14
CA THR A 191 9.09 -12.12 -17.94
C THR A 191 10.36 -12.94 -17.80
N LYS A 192 11.53 -12.32 -17.87
CA LYS A 192 12.86 -12.95 -17.87
C LYS A 192 13.54 -12.92 -16.50
N GLY A 193 13.29 -11.88 -15.68
CA GLY A 193 13.91 -11.63 -14.39
C GLY A 193 13.01 -11.87 -13.18
N TRP A 194 12.07 -12.83 -13.24
CA TRP A 194 11.03 -13.03 -12.23
C TRP A 194 11.56 -13.11 -10.80
N GLN A 195 12.66 -13.81 -10.56
CA GLN A 195 13.29 -13.91 -9.23
C GLN A 195 13.60 -12.50 -8.67
N LYS A 196 14.29 -11.69 -9.46
CA LYS A 196 14.68 -10.33 -9.09
C LYS A 196 13.47 -9.39 -9.02
N PHE A 197 12.45 -9.63 -9.84
CA PHE A 197 11.20 -8.90 -9.84
C PHE A 197 10.43 -9.05 -8.53
N ILE A 198 10.33 -10.26 -7.99
CA ILE A 198 9.72 -10.50 -6.68
C ILE A 198 10.60 -9.93 -5.55
N GLU A 199 11.92 -10.09 -5.63
CA GLU A 199 12.83 -9.46 -4.66
C GLU A 199 12.66 -7.93 -4.64
N TYR A 200 12.42 -7.32 -5.80
CA TYR A 200 12.15 -5.89 -5.94
C TYR A 200 10.83 -5.48 -5.24
N ASN A 201 9.73 -6.19 -5.48
CA ASN A 201 8.45 -5.94 -4.82
C ASN A 201 8.53 -6.12 -3.29
N ILE A 202 9.28 -7.13 -2.81
CA ILE A 202 9.56 -7.32 -1.38
C ILE A 202 10.34 -6.13 -0.81
N VAL A 203 11.34 -5.65 -1.52
CA VAL A 203 12.16 -4.50 -1.08
C VAL A 203 11.30 -3.23 -1.00
N ASP A 204 10.31 -3.05 -1.85
CA ASP A 204 9.46 -1.85 -1.81
C ASP A 204 8.65 -1.76 -0.51
N VAL A 205 8.07 -2.84 -0.02
CA VAL A 205 7.40 -2.84 1.29
C VAL A 205 8.41 -2.68 2.44
N GLU A 206 9.59 -3.32 2.35
CA GLU A 206 10.65 -3.14 3.35
C GLU A 206 11.17 -1.71 3.42
N LEU A 207 11.26 -1.00 2.30
CA LEU A 207 11.71 0.40 2.28
C LEU A 207 10.72 1.31 3.00
N VAL A 208 9.41 1.12 2.79
CA VAL A 208 8.37 1.89 3.52
C VAL A 208 8.45 1.60 5.02
N ASP A 209 8.62 0.35 5.41
CA ASP A 209 8.77 -0.06 6.81
C ASP A 209 10.02 0.59 7.46
N ARG A 210 11.17 0.59 6.76
CA ARG A 210 12.39 1.25 7.24
C ARG A 210 12.27 2.77 7.29
N LEU A 211 11.53 3.38 6.37
CA LEU A 211 11.20 4.81 6.44
C LEU A 211 10.39 5.10 7.70
N GLU A 212 9.37 4.27 8.00
CA GLU A 212 8.58 4.41 9.23
C GLU A 212 9.43 4.18 10.48
N ASP A 213 10.31 3.18 10.50
CA ASP A 213 11.21 2.93 11.63
C ASP A 213 12.09 4.16 11.95
N LYS A 214 12.52 4.90 10.91
CA LYS A 214 13.33 6.12 11.06
C LYS A 214 12.51 7.36 11.37
N MET A 215 11.41 7.57 10.64
CA MET A 215 10.72 8.86 10.60
C MET A 215 9.50 8.91 11.52
N LYS A 216 8.91 7.76 11.85
CA LYS A 216 7.76 7.63 12.76
C LYS A 216 6.54 8.46 12.33
N LEU A 217 6.27 8.57 11.04
CA LEU A 217 5.20 9.40 10.51
C LEU A 217 3.81 8.80 10.74
N ILE A 218 3.69 7.47 10.66
CA ILE A 218 2.45 6.77 10.98
C ILE A 218 2.19 6.87 12.50
N GLU A 219 3.21 6.58 13.31
CA GLU A 219 3.10 6.71 14.77
C GLU A 219 2.68 8.14 15.16
N LEU A 220 3.26 9.16 14.53
CA LEU A 220 2.89 10.57 14.71
C LEU A 220 1.42 10.80 14.34
N ALA A 221 0.99 10.36 13.14
CA ALA A 221 -0.38 10.54 12.67
C ALA A 221 -1.40 9.88 13.59
N LEU A 222 -1.16 8.64 13.99
CA LEU A 222 -2.03 7.90 14.90
C LEU A 222 -2.10 8.54 16.28
N THR A 223 -0.97 9.02 16.81
CA THR A 223 -0.92 9.73 18.10
C THR A 223 -1.70 11.05 18.04
N MET A 224 -1.52 11.82 16.97
CA MET A 224 -2.25 13.07 16.76
C MET A 224 -3.77 12.84 16.67
N ALA A 225 -4.19 11.81 15.93
CA ALA A 225 -5.60 11.47 15.81
C ALA A 225 -6.20 11.04 17.15
N TYR A 226 -5.46 10.24 17.92
CA TYR A 226 -5.87 9.80 19.25
C TYR A 226 -6.05 10.99 20.21
N ASP A 227 -5.09 11.89 20.24
CA ASP A 227 -5.14 13.08 21.12
C ASP A 227 -6.26 14.04 20.70
N ALA A 228 -6.46 14.23 19.40
CA ALA A 228 -7.52 15.06 18.84
C ALA A 228 -8.91 14.39 18.87
N LYS A 229 -8.99 13.09 19.15
CA LYS A 229 -10.21 12.26 19.08
C LYS A 229 -10.90 12.32 17.73
N VAL A 230 -10.14 12.20 16.66
CA VAL A 230 -10.59 12.18 15.28
C VAL A 230 -10.24 10.84 14.63
N ASN A 231 -10.80 10.57 13.43
CA ASN A 231 -10.35 9.42 12.64
C ASN A 231 -8.90 9.59 12.17
N TYR A 232 -8.18 8.50 11.98
CA TYR A 232 -6.77 8.54 11.59
C TYR A 232 -6.50 9.36 10.32
N VAL A 233 -7.39 9.28 9.33
CA VAL A 233 -7.29 10.07 8.09
C VAL A 233 -7.55 11.57 8.28
N ASP A 234 -8.21 11.97 9.36
CA ASP A 234 -8.52 13.39 9.61
C ASP A 234 -7.29 14.21 9.96
N VAL A 235 -6.16 13.57 10.29
CA VAL A 235 -4.88 14.26 10.47
C VAL A 235 -4.40 15.02 9.23
N PHE A 236 -4.88 14.61 8.05
CA PHE A 236 -4.63 15.33 6.81
C PHE A 236 -5.47 16.63 6.68
N TYR A 237 -6.52 16.80 7.49
CA TYR A 237 -7.45 17.91 7.46
C TYR A 237 -7.30 18.78 8.72
N GLN A 238 -6.42 19.78 8.64
CA GLN A 238 -6.07 20.63 9.80
C GLN A 238 -7.29 21.24 10.50
N VAL A 239 -8.27 21.74 9.74
CA VAL A 239 -9.47 22.37 10.31
C VAL A 239 -10.25 21.37 11.16
N ARG A 240 -10.54 20.16 10.65
CA ARG A 240 -11.24 19.12 11.42
C ARG A 240 -10.50 18.75 12.70
N MET A 241 -9.18 18.60 12.63
CA MET A 241 -8.36 18.26 13.78
C MET A 241 -8.44 19.35 14.85
N TRP A 242 -8.25 20.62 14.47
CA TRP A 242 -8.30 21.73 15.41
C TRP A 242 -9.70 21.96 15.98
N ASP A 243 -10.76 21.86 15.18
CA ASP A 243 -12.14 21.98 15.65
C ASP A 243 -12.44 20.96 16.76
N ASN A 244 -12.03 19.72 16.56
CA ASN A 244 -12.22 18.68 17.59
C ASN A 244 -11.36 18.89 18.83
N ILE A 245 -10.11 19.31 18.68
CA ILE A 245 -9.25 19.66 19.82
C ILE A 245 -9.92 20.77 20.65
N ILE A 246 -10.31 21.87 20.01
CA ILE A 246 -10.95 23.00 20.69
C ILE A 246 -12.25 22.56 21.37
N TYR A 247 -13.10 21.81 20.67
CA TYR A 247 -14.36 21.30 21.23
C TYR A 247 -14.15 20.42 22.48
N ASN A 248 -13.09 19.62 22.51
CA ASN A 248 -12.78 18.77 23.65
C ASN A 248 -12.16 19.51 24.84
N TYR A 249 -11.70 20.74 24.62
CA TYR A 249 -11.15 21.62 25.70
C TYR A 249 -12.17 22.58 26.32
N LEU A 250 -13.31 22.81 25.64
CA LEU A 250 -14.42 23.61 26.13
C LEU A 250 -15.41 22.80 26.96
#